data_d4bf0dd75033ba6a888b76b28f7768af
#
_entry.id   d4bf0dd75033ba6a888b76b28f7768af
#
_cell.length_a   1.000
_cell.length_b   1.000
_cell.length_c   1.000
_cell.angle_alpha   90.00
_cell.angle_beta   90.00
_cell.angle_gamma   90.00
#
_symmetry.space_group_name_H-M   'P 1'
#
loop_
_entity.id
_entity.type
_entity.pdbx_description
1 polymer ?
#
loop_
_entity_poly.entity_id
_entity_poly.type
_entity_poly.pdbx_seq_one_letter_code
_entity_poly.pdbx_strand_id
1 'polypeptide(L)'
;MHQCEIWRELFSPLHALNFGIGGDGTQHVLWRLENGELEHIRPKIVVVWVGTNNHGHTAEQVAGGIKAIVQLVNQRQPQARVVVLGLLPRGQHPNPLREKNRRVNELVRAALAGYPRAHFLDADPGFVHSDGTISHHDMYDYLHLSRLGYTPVCRALHSLLLRLLAQDQGQGVPLPEPTL
;
A
#
# COMPACT_ATOMS: atom_id res chain seq x y z
N MET A 1 2.48 -11.21 5.45
CA MET A 1 1.48 -11.64 4.43
C MET A 1 1.88 -12.90 3.67
N HIS A 2 3.16 -13.24 3.52
CA HIS A 2 3.64 -14.43 2.78
C HIS A 2 3.01 -15.76 3.16
N GLN A 3 2.71 -15.96 4.43
CA GLN A 3 2.19 -17.22 4.96
C GLN A 3 0.65 -17.23 5.09
N CYS A 4 0.00 -16.18 4.62
CA CYS A 4 -1.45 -16.07 4.70
C CYS A 4 -2.11 -16.77 3.51
N GLU A 5 -3.13 -17.59 3.77
CA GLU A 5 -3.91 -18.23 2.70
C GLU A 5 -4.47 -17.21 1.71
N ILE A 6 -4.85 -16.02 2.20
CA ILE A 6 -5.41 -14.97 1.35
C ILE A 6 -4.41 -14.48 0.29
N TRP A 7 -3.10 -14.55 0.57
CA TRP A 7 -2.09 -14.28 -0.45
C TRP A 7 -2.18 -15.25 -1.63
N ARG A 8 -2.32 -16.52 -1.33
CA ARG A 8 -2.44 -17.57 -2.36
C ARG A 8 -3.72 -17.44 -3.15
N GLU A 9 -4.81 -17.06 -2.51
CA GLU A 9 -6.11 -16.88 -3.17
C GLU A 9 -6.16 -15.66 -4.08
N LEU A 10 -5.66 -14.52 -3.62
CA LEU A 10 -5.86 -13.23 -4.28
C LEU A 10 -4.66 -12.75 -5.09
N PHE A 11 -3.45 -12.93 -4.60
CA PHE A 11 -2.27 -12.28 -5.19
C PHE A 11 -1.36 -13.24 -5.96
N SER A 12 -1.22 -14.47 -5.55
CA SER A 12 -0.46 -15.47 -6.31
C SER A 12 -0.99 -15.65 -7.74
N PRO A 13 -2.31 -15.68 -7.98
CA PRO A 13 -2.83 -15.74 -9.35
C PRO A 13 -2.49 -14.53 -10.22
N LEU A 14 -2.16 -13.39 -9.61
CA LEU A 14 -1.71 -12.18 -10.30
C LEU A 14 -0.19 -12.16 -10.52
N HIS A 15 0.51 -13.22 -10.18
CA HIS A 15 1.98 -13.32 -10.23
C HIS A 15 2.67 -12.24 -9.40
N ALA A 16 2.07 -11.86 -8.26
CA ALA A 16 2.61 -10.86 -7.36
C ALA A 16 3.88 -11.38 -6.66
N LEU A 17 4.88 -10.50 -6.55
CA LEU A 17 6.06 -10.70 -5.72
C LEU A 17 5.89 -9.97 -4.40
N ASN A 18 6.37 -10.56 -3.32
CA ASN A 18 6.30 -9.96 -2.00
C ASN A 18 7.71 -9.67 -1.47
N PHE A 19 8.03 -8.39 -1.33
CA PHE A 19 9.29 -7.89 -0.79
C PHE A 19 9.15 -7.34 0.64
N GLY A 20 8.03 -7.61 1.30
CA GLY A 20 7.79 -7.14 2.67
C GLY A 20 8.77 -7.73 3.68
N ILE A 21 9.33 -6.87 4.52
CA ILE A 21 10.19 -7.24 5.65
C ILE A 21 9.58 -6.66 6.92
N GLY A 22 9.35 -7.51 7.92
CA GLY A 22 8.80 -7.09 9.20
C GLY A 22 9.69 -6.06 9.89
N GLY A 23 9.09 -5.02 10.43
CA GLY A 23 9.80 -3.95 11.15
C GLY A 23 10.34 -2.82 10.28
N ASP A 24 10.23 -2.91 8.95
CA ASP A 24 10.72 -1.85 8.08
C ASP A 24 10.04 -0.50 8.34
N GLY A 25 10.86 0.55 8.38
CA GLY A 25 10.43 1.93 8.22
C GLY A 25 10.60 2.39 6.77
N THR A 26 10.17 3.62 6.48
CA THR A 26 10.25 4.22 5.13
C THR A 26 11.69 4.27 4.62
N GLN A 27 12.67 4.55 5.49
CA GLN A 27 14.09 4.63 5.15
C GLN A 27 14.65 3.29 4.67
N HIS A 28 14.20 2.19 5.25
CA HIS A 28 14.64 0.84 4.86
C HIS A 28 14.11 0.45 3.48
N VAL A 29 12.84 0.70 3.24
CA VAL A 29 12.22 0.47 1.93
C VAL A 29 12.89 1.32 0.86
N LEU A 30 13.10 2.60 1.13
CA LEU A 30 13.77 3.51 0.19
C LEU A 30 15.16 3.02 -0.16
N TRP A 31 15.95 2.61 0.83
CA TRP A 31 17.28 2.07 0.61
C TRP A 31 17.26 0.83 -0.30
N ARG A 32 16.34 -0.12 -0.04
CA ARG A 32 16.24 -1.33 -0.87
C ARG A 32 15.86 -1.03 -2.31
N LEU A 33 14.93 -0.09 -2.52
CA LEU A 33 14.52 0.34 -3.86
C LEU A 33 15.67 1.02 -4.61
N GLU A 34 16.52 1.78 -3.92
CA GLU A 34 17.71 2.41 -4.50
C GLU A 34 18.81 1.39 -4.82
N ASN A 35 18.86 0.27 -4.09
CA ASN A 35 19.96 -0.68 -4.10
C ASN A 35 19.55 -2.05 -4.63
N GLY A 36 18.81 -2.09 -5.71
CA GLY A 36 18.64 -3.29 -6.53
C GLY A 36 17.27 -3.96 -6.49
N GLU A 37 16.37 -3.60 -5.57
CA GLU A 37 15.08 -4.29 -5.45
C GLU A 37 14.16 -4.09 -6.67
N LEU A 38 14.28 -2.96 -7.36
CA LEU A 38 13.55 -2.67 -8.60
C LEU A 38 14.27 -3.13 -9.86
N GLU A 39 15.50 -3.60 -9.75
CA GLU A 39 16.25 -4.12 -10.88
C GLU A 39 15.70 -5.49 -11.29
N HIS A 40 15.85 -5.84 -12.55
CA HIS A 40 15.44 -7.14 -13.10
C HIS A 40 13.94 -7.46 -13.09
N ILE A 41 13.09 -6.48 -12.74
CA ILE A 41 11.64 -6.63 -12.79
C ILE A 41 11.03 -5.48 -13.60
N ARG A 42 9.83 -5.72 -14.13
CA ARG A 42 9.04 -4.71 -14.83
C ARG A 42 7.58 -4.81 -14.38
N PRO A 43 7.28 -4.37 -13.17
CA PRO A 43 5.94 -4.48 -12.61
C PRO A 43 4.95 -3.57 -13.35
N LYS A 44 3.72 -4.00 -13.44
CA LYS A 44 2.58 -3.16 -13.87
C LYS A 44 2.10 -2.28 -12.72
N ILE A 45 2.16 -2.80 -11.50
CA ILE A 45 1.73 -2.11 -10.29
C ILE A 45 2.75 -2.40 -9.18
N VAL A 46 3.11 -1.37 -8.44
CA VAL A 46 3.88 -1.46 -7.20
C VAL A 46 2.98 -1.04 -6.04
N VAL A 47 2.83 -1.91 -5.06
CA VAL A 47 2.06 -1.64 -3.84
C VAL A 47 3.01 -1.27 -2.72
N VAL A 48 2.78 -0.13 -2.09
CA VAL A 48 3.58 0.40 -0.98
C VAL A 48 2.72 0.44 0.28
N TRP A 49 3.17 -0.24 1.32
CA TRP A 49 2.53 -0.21 2.63
C TRP A 49 3.60 -0.20 3.72
N VAL A 50 3.95 0.97 4.20
CA VAL A 50 5.03 1.20 5.15
C VAL A 50 4.80 2.52 5.90
N GLY A 51 5.36 2.64 7.07
CA GLY A 51 5.36 3.88 7.86
C GLY A 51 4.95 3.70 9.33
N THR A 52 4.19 2.65 9.67
CA THR A 52 3.77 2.41 11.06
C THR A 52 4.94 2.14 12.02
N ASN A 53 6.09 1.71 11.51
CA ASN A 53 7.29 1.42 12.30
C ASN A 53 8.27 2.61 12.39
N ASN A 54 7.94 3.76 11.85
CA ASN A 54 8.77 4.97 11.93
C ASN A 54 8.63 5.63 13.32
N HIS A 55 9.07 4.92 14.36
CA HIS A 55 9.08 5.45 15.72
C HIS A 55 10.05 6.62 15.83
N GLY A 56 9.66 7.66 16.56
CA GLY A 56 10.47 8.87 16.73
C GLY A 56 10.43 9.85 15.55
N HIS A 57 9.78 9.52 14.45
CA HIS A 57 9.56 10.43 13.34
C HIS A 57 8.20 11.12 13.44
N THR A 58 8.12 12.37 12.96
CA THR A 58 6.86 13.10 12.85
C THR A 58 6.00 12.56 11.71
N ALA A 59 4.70 12.88 11.71
CA ALA A 59 3.81 12.53 10.61
C ALA A 59 4.33 13.09 9.27
N GLU A 60 4.85 14.31 9.27
CA GLU A 60 5.43 14.97 8.10
C GLU A 60 6.66 14.23 7.58
N GLN A 61 7.52 13.75 8.47
CA GLN A 61 8.71 12.96 8.10
C GLN A 61 8.32 11.60 7.50
N VAL A 62 7.35 10.93 8.09
CA VAL A 62 6.85 9.65 7.56
C VAL A 62 6.21 9.85 6.19
N ALA A 63 5.35 10.84 6.04
CA ALA A 63 4.72 11.16 4.75
C ALA A 63 5.76 11.56 3.70
N GLY A 64 6.79 12.32 4.08
CA GLY A 64 7.92 12.66 3.22
C GLY A 64 8.68 11.43 2.74
N GLY A 65 8.89 10.44 3.62
CA GLY A 65 9.51 9.16 3.26
C GLY A 65 8.67 8.36 2.27
N ILE A 66 7.36 8.29 2.47
CA ILE A 66 6.44 7.61 1.54
C ILE A 66 6.44 8.33 0.18
N LYS A 67 6.39 9.66 0.18
CA LYS A 67 6.49 10.45 -1.05
C LYS A 67 7.80 10.17 -1.80
N ALA A 68 8.91 10.10 -1.11
CA ALA A 68 10.22 9.78 -1.71
C ALA A 68 10.21 8.39 -2.34
N ILE A 69 9.58 7.40 -1.71
CA ILE A 69 9.40 6.06 -2.26
C ILE A 69 8.60 6.11 -3.57
N VAL A 70 7.47 6.81 -3.57
CA VAL A 70 6.63 6.97 -4.77
C VAL A 70 7.39 7.64 -5.90
N GLN A 71 8.12 8.70 -5.61
CA GLN A 71 8.96 9.40 -6.59
C GLN A 71 10.02 8.49 -7.20
N LEU A 72 10.70 7.70 -6.38
CA LEU A 72 11.73 6.78 -6.84
C LEU A 72 11.14 5.67 -7.71
N VAL A 73 10.03 5.07 -7.31
CA VAL A 73 9.33 4.07 -8.12
C VAL A 73 8.90 4.66 -9.45
N ASN A 74 8.32 5.84 -9.44
CA ASN A 74 7.90 6.54 -10.66
C ASN A 74 9.08 6.83 -11.60
N GLN A 75 10.23 7.14 -11.05
CA GLN A 75 11.47 7.42 -11.81
C GLN A 75 12.08 6.14 -12.38
N ARG A 76 12.14 5.04 -11.60
CA ARG A 76 12.78 3.77 -11.97
C ARG A 76 11.88 2.87 -12.79
N GLN A 77 10.57 2.94 -12.57
CA GLN A 77 9.53 2.12 -13.19
C GLN A 77 8.39 3.01 -13.70
N PRO A 78 8.64 3.87 -14.71
CA PRO A 78 7.66 4.89 -15.13
C PRO A 78 6.38 4.31 -15.73
N GLN A 79 6.38 3.05 -16.18
CA GLN A 79 5.20 2.35 -16.67
C GLN A 79 4.32 1.83 -15.52
N ALA A 80 4.86 1.69 -14.32
CA ALA A 80 4.13 1.11 -13.20
C ALA A 80 3.15 2.13 -12.59
N ARG A 81 1.97 1.65 -12.23
CA ARG A 81 1.12 2.36 -11.29
C ARG A 81 1.61 2.09 -9.88
N VAL A 82 1.47 3.07 -9.00
CA VAL A 82 1.82 2.92 -7.58
C VAL A 82 0.53 2.99 -6.77
N VAL A 83 0.31 2.00 -5.93
CA VAL A 83 -0.79 1.98 -4.96
C VAL A 83 -0.19 2.12 -3.57
N VAL A 84 -0.52 3.18 -2.87
CA VAL A 84 -0.11 3.38 -1.47
C VAL A 84 -1.30 3.05 -0.58
N LEU A 85 -1.13 2.05 0.30
CA LEU A 85 -2.11 1.79 1.34
C LEU A 85 -1.91 2.77 2.49
N GLY A 86 -3.03 3.31 2.97
CA GLY A 86 -3.05 4.12 4.19
C GLY A 86 -2.64 3.30 5.40
N LEU A 87 -2.01 3.95 6.37
CA LEU A 87 -1.68 3.36 7.65
C LEU A 87 -2.97 3.10 8.43
N LEU A 88 -3.03 1.92 9.06
CA LEU A 88 -4.15 1.53 9.91
C LEU A 88 -4.01 2.13 11.30
N PRO A 89 -5.13 2.35 12.02
CA PRO A 89 -5.09 2.64 13.43
C PRO A 89 -4.48 1.45 14.20
N ARG A 90 -3.85 1.72 15.32
CA ARG A 90 -3.17 0.72 16.15
C ARG A 90 -3.40 0.98 17.64
N GLY A 91 -3.16 -0.05 18.45
CA GLY A 91 -3.38 0.00 19.89
C GLY A 91 -4.80 -0.37 20.27
N GLN A 92 -4.97 -1.05 21.43
CA GLN A 92 -6.28 -1.49 21.92
C GLN A 92 -7.21 -0.31 22.21
N HIS A 93 -6.67 0.76 22.76
CA HIS A 93 -7.39 1.97 23.17
C HIS A 93 -6.94 3.19 22.37
N PRO A 94 -7.70 4.29 22.40
CA PRO A 94 -7.27 5.56 21.81
C PRO A 94 -5.87 5.96 22.28
N ASN A 95 -5.03 6.37 21.34
CA ASN A 95 -3.63 6.71 21.62
C ASN A 95 -3.07 7.66 20.54
N PRO A 96 -1.94 8.36 20.82
CA PRO A 96 -1.38 9.34 19.90
C PRO A 96 -0.92 8.76 18.55
N LEU A 97 -0.62 7.46 18.47
CA LEU A 97 -0.18 6.83 17.21
C LEU A 97 -1.31 6.75 16.19
N ARG A 98 -2.57 6.63 16.64
CA ARG A 98 -3.73 6.69 15.74
C ARG A 98 -3.82 8.03 15.05
N GLU A 99 -3.65 9.11 15.79
CA GLU A 99 -3.67 10.48 15.24
C GLU A 99 -2.48 10.71 14.29
N LYS A 100 -1.30 10.26 14.68
CA LYS A 100 -0.12 10.32 13.81
C LYS A 100 -0.36 9.61 12.49
N ASN A 101 -0.85 8.37 12.50
CA ASN A 101 -1.13 7.58 11.30
C ASN A 101 -2.22 8.25 10.44
N ARG A 102 -3.26 8.78 11.06
CA ARG A 102 -4.29 9.55 10.35
C ARG A 102 -3.69 10.77 9.63
N ARG A 103 -2.82 11.50 10.31
CA ARG A 103 -2.15 12.68 9.74
C ARG A 103 -1.21 12.29 8.59
N VAL A 104 -0.47 11.19 8.73
CA VAL A 104 0.34 10.65 7.63
C VAL A 104 -0.53 10.38 6.41
N ASN A 105 -1.68 9.75 6.59
CA ASN A 105 -2.60 9.42 5.50
C ASN A 105 -3.11 10.68 4.79
N GLU A 106 -3.47 11.72 5.54
CA GLU A 106 -3.88 13.01 4.94
C GLU A 106 -2.78 13.61 4.09
N LEU A 107 -1.56 13.67 4.61
CA LEU A 107 -0.41 14.26 3.92
C LEU A 107 -0.03 13.47 2.67
N VAL A 108 -0.06 12.14 2.75
CA VAL A 108 0.24 11.27 1.61
C VAL A 108 -0.83 11.41 0.54
N ARG A 109 -2.09 11.36 0.92
CA ARG A 109 -3.21 11.55 -0.03
C ARG A 109 -3.07 12.86 -0.80
N ALA A 110 -2.78 13.96 -0.11
CA ALA A 110 -2.56 15.26 -0.74
C ALA A 110 -1.34 15.26 -1.67
N ALA A 111 -0.24 14.63 -1.25
CA ALA A 111 0.99 14.55 -2.04
C ALA A 111 0.81 13.73 -3.33
N LEU A 112 0.01 12.67 -3.29
CA LEU A 112 -0.22 11.80 -4.46
C LEU A 112 -1.07 12.47 -5.54
N ALA A 113 -1.80 13.52 -5.23
CA ALA A 113 -2.59 14.28 -6.22
C ALA A 113 -1.73 14.82 -7.38
N GLY A 114 -0.42 15.04 -7.16
CA GLY A 114 0.53 15.45 -8.20
C GLY A 114 1.09 14.31 -9.06
N TYR A 115 0.72 13.06 -8.79
CA TYR A 115 1.23 11.89 -9.50
C TYR A 115 0.09 11.12 -10.16
N PRO A 116 -0.12 11.27 -11.48
CA PRO A 116 -1.31 10.71 -12.16
C PRO A 116 -1.37 9.18 -12.16
N ARG A 117 -0.23 8.50 -11.96
CA ARG A 117 -0.16 7.05 -11.88
C ARG A 117 -0.09 6.52 -10.45
N ALA A 118 -0.23 7.38 -9.45
CA ALA A 118 -0.26 7.00 -8.04
C ALA A 118 -1.70 7.03 -7.50
N HIS A 119 -2.02 6.06 -6.66
CA HIS A 119 -3.34 5.87 -6.06
C HIS A 119 -3.18 5.68 -4.56
N PHE A 120 -3.99 6.35 -3.78
CA PHE A 120 -4.10 6.14 -2.34
C PHE A 120 -5.29 5.22 -2.06
N LEU A 121 -5.08 4.18 -1.27
CA LEU A 121 -6.14 3.28 -0.84
C LEU A 121 -6.27 3.32 0.68
N ASP A 122 -7.38 3.81 1.17
CA ASP A 122 -7.80 3.60 2.55
C ASP A 122 -8.54 2.25 2.60
N ALA A 123 -7.86 1.24 3.14
CA ALA A 123 -8.39 -0.12 3.23
C ALA A 123 -8.90 -0.46 4.65
N ASP A 124 -8.97 0.52 5.55
CA ASP A 124 -9.52 0.34 6.89
C ASP A 124 -11.03 0.05 6.81
N PRO A 125 -11.49 -1.14 7.21
CA PRO A 125 -12.92 -1.46 7.19
C PRO A 125 -13.68 -0.87 8.38
N GLY A 126 -13.01 -0.16 9.29
CA GLY A 126 -13.55 0.34 10.55
C GLY A 126 -13.09 -0.52 11.73
N PHE A 127 -11.79 -0.77 11.86
CA PHE A 127 -11.24 -1.57 12.97
C PHE A 127 -11.48 -0.95 14.34
N VAL A 128 -11.57 0.37 14.43
CA VAL A 128 -11.91 1.07 15.68
C VAL A 128 -13.41 1.01 15.89
N HIS A 129 -13.83 0.38 16.98
CA HIS A 129 -15.23 0.28 17.36
C HIS A 129 -15.74 1.60 17.98
N SER A 130 -17.05 1.70 18.18
CA SER A 130 -17.70 2.90 18.74
C SER A 130 -17.21 3.28 20.15
N ASP A 131 -16.73 2.30 20.91
CA ASP A 131 -16.11 2.50 22.24
C ASP A 131 -14.63 2.90 22.17
N GLY A 132 -14.07 3.07 20.96
CA GLY A 132 -12.67 3.42 20.74
C GLY A 132 -11.70 2.25 20.76
N THR A 133 -12.16 1.00 20.95
CA THR A 133 -11.29 -0.16 21.01
C THR A 133 -11.08 -0.83 19.64
N ILE A 134 -9.97 -1.52 19.50
CA ILE A 134 -9.69 -2.46 18.41
C ILE A 134 -9.75 -3.88 19.00
N SER A 135 -10.43 -4.78 18.29
CA SER A 135 -10.53 -6.19 18.69
C SER A 135 -9.25 -6.95 18.41
N HIS A 136 -8.83 -7.80 19.35
CA HIS A 136 -7.74 -8.76 19.13
C HIS A 136 -8.08 -9.81 18.06
N HIS A 137 -9.36 -10.00 17.73
CA HIS A 137 -9.76 -10.85 16.62
C HIS A 137 -9.36 -10.30 15.25
N ASP A 138 -9.27 -8.98 15.14
CA ASP A 138 -8.82 -8.29 13.91
C ASP A 138 -7.31 -8.07 13.90
N MET A 139 -6.75 -7.67 15.03
CA MET A 139 -5.31 -7.44 15.25
C MET A 139 -4.87 -8.15 16.53
N TYR A 140 -4.19 -9.29 16.39
CA TYR A 140 -3.90 -10.19 17.52
C TYR A 140 -3.03 -9.57 18.63
N ASP A 141 -2.23 -8.57 18.30
CA ASP A 141 -1.42 -7.76 19.22
C ASP A 141 -1.77 -6.26 19.11
N TYR A 142 -2.96 -5.95 18.59
CA TYR A 142 -3.44 -4.58 18.34
C TYR A 142 -2.60 -3.77 17.35
N LEU A 143 -1.80 -4.43 16.53
CA LEU A 143 -0.99 -3.86 15.45
C LEU A 143 -1.03 -4.74 14.21
N HIS A 144 -0.64 -6.00 14.34
CA HIS A 144 -0.57 -6.94 13.23
C HIS A 144 -1.94 -7.58 12.99
N LEU A 145 -2.35 -7.59 11.73
CA LEU A 145 -3.62 -8.17 11.33
C LEU A 145 -3.63 -9.69 11.52
N SER A 146 -4.71 -10.19 12.10
CA SER A 146 -5.06 -11.60 12.05
C SER A 146 -5.51 -11.98 10.64
N ARG A 147 -5.76 -13.28 10.41
CA ARG A 147 -6.39 -13.73 9.16
C ARG A 147 -7.73 -13.01 8.92
N LEU A 148 -8.55 -12.86 9.96
CA LEU A 148 -9.83 -12.17 9.89
C LEU A 148 -9.64 -10.69 9.52
N GLY A 149 -8.66 -10.02 10.13
CA GLY A 149 -8.35 -8.62 9.84
C GLY A 149 -7.77 -8.40 8.44
N TYR A 150 -6.95 -9.31 7.93
CA TYR A 150 -6.40 -9.21 6.58
C TYR A 150 -7.48 -9.33 5.48
N THR A 151 -8.53 -10.09 5.71
CA THR A 151 -9.52 -10.38 4.68
C THR A 151 -10.14 -9.12 4.05
N PRO A 152 -10.73 -8.17 4.79
CA PRO A 152 -11.31 -6.98 4.19
C PRO A 152 -10.25 -6.06 3.55
N VAL A 153 -9.08 -5.95 4.16
CA VAL A 153 -7.98 -5.11 3.63
C VAL A 153 -7.49 -5.67 2.30
N CYS A 154 -7.22 -6.96 2.24
CA CYS A 154 -6.72 -7.61 1.02
C CYS A 154 -7.76 -7.65 -0.09
N ARG A 155 -9.04 -7.80 0.22
CA ARG A 155 -10.12 -7.73 -0.77
C ARG A 155 -10.25 -6.34 -1.37
N ALA A 156 -10.16 -5.30 -0.56
CA ALA A 156 -10.17 -3.92 -1.05
C ALA A 156 -8.99 -3.66 -1.99
N LEU A 157 -7.79 -4.08 -1.61
CA LEU A 157 -6.61 -3.98 -2.45
C LEU A 157 -6.77 -4.77 -3.75
N HIS A 158 -7.19 -6.02 -3.67
CA HIS A 158 -7.38 -6.89 -4.82
C HIS A 158 -8.37 -6.27 -5.84
N SER A 159 -9.49 -5.76 -5.35
CA SER A 159 -10.48 -5.10 -6.21
C SER A 159 -9.89 -3.90 -6.97
N LEU A 160 -9.09 -3.08 -6.28
CA LEU A 160 -8.40 -1.95 -6.91
C LEU A 160 -7.39 -2.45 -7.96
N LEU A 161 -6.59 -3.47 -7.64
CA LEU A 161 -5.58 -4.02 -8.55
C LEU A 161 -6.24 -4.54 -9.84
N LEU A 162 -7.32 -5.29 -9.73
CA LEU A 162 -8.04 -5.79 -10.91
C LEU A 162 -8.58 -4.66 -11.77
N ARG A 163 -9.12 -3.62 -11.17
CA ARG A 163 -9.62 -2.46 -11.90
C ARG A 163 -8.50 -1.72 -12.64
N LEU A 164 -7.37 -1.51 -11.99
CA LEU A 164 -6.21 -0.84 -12.60
C LEU A 164 -5.61 -1.67 -13.73
N LEU A 165 -5.48 -2.97 -13.56
CA LEU A 165 -5.00 -3.87 -14.61
C LEU A 165 -5.93 -3.88 -15.82
N ALA A 166 -7.25 -3.87 -15.61
CA ALA A 166 -8.23 -3.80 -16.68
C ALA A 166 -8.18 -2.47 -17.45
N GLN A 167 -7.97 -1.36 -16.78
CA GLN A 167 -7.81 -0.04 -17.41
C GLN A 167 -6.59 0.00 -18.32
N ASP A 168 -5.46 -0.56 -17.90
CA ASP A 168 -4.23 -0.57 -18.69
C ASP A 168 -4.35 -1.49 -19.93
N GLN A 169 -5.11 -2.57 -19.85
CA GLN A 169 -5.40 -3.43 -21.01
C GLN A 169 -6.32 -2.75 -22.04
N GLY A 170 -7.26 -1.92 -21.61
CA GLY A 170 -8.16 -1.19 -22.51
C GLY A 170 -7.48 -0.05 -23.28
N GLN A 171 -6.33 0.42 -22.86
CA GLN A 171 -5.55 1.46 -23.53
C GLN A 171 -4.62 0.94 -24.63
N GLY A 172 -4.51 -0.38 -24.79
CA GLY A 172 -3.53 -1.05 -25.66
C GLY A 172 -4.09 -1.63 -26.97
N VAL A 173 -5.35 -1.38 -27.33
CA VAL A 173 -5.92 -1.85 -28.61
C VAL A 173 -5.93 -0.68 -29.60
N PRO A 174 -5.01 -0.64 -30.59
CA PRO A 174 -5.19 0.25 -31.73
C PRO A 174 -6.48 -0.15 -32.45
N LEU A 175 -7.37 0.80 -32.66
CA LEU A 175 -8.50 0.59 -33.57
C LEU A 175 -7.93 0.23 -34.95
N PRO A 176 -8.43 -0.80 -35.64
CA PRO A 176 -8.01 -1.08 -36.99
C PRO A 176 -8.32 0.14 -37.88
N GLU A 177 -7.31 0.59 -38.61
CA GLU A 177 -7.51 1.64 -39.58
C GLU A 177 -8.58 1.21 -40.61
N PRO A 178 -9.48 2.11 -41.02
CA PRO A 178 -10.43 1.79 -42.07
C PRO A 178 -9.67 1.55 -43.35
N THR A 179 -9.72 0.35 -43.84
CA THR A 179 -9.28 0.01 -45.21
C THR A 179 -10.16 0.76 -46.21
N LEU A 180 -9.54 1.69 -46.93
CA LEU A 180 -10.10 2.31 -48.14
C LEU A 180 -10.25 1.30 -49.25
#